data_83d284344f11766fa70f6e3fdad55570
#
_entry.id   83d284344f11766fa70f6e3fdad55570
#
_cell.length_a   1.000
_cell.length_b   1.000
_cell.length_c   1.000
_cell.angle_alpha   90.00
_cell.angle_beta   90.00
_cell.angle_gamma   90.00
#
_symmetry.space_group_name_H-M   'P 1'
#
loop_
_entity.id
_entity.type
_entity.pdbx_description
1 polymer ?
#
loop_
_entity_poly.entity_id
_entity_poly.type
_entity_poly.pdbx_seq_one_letter_code
_entity_poly.pdbx_strand_id
1 'polypeptide(L)'
;MEIKDTAKFYKKNRYVLIKKFISKEQASYLYNYGIMRANRAATLARAKWPGYREDIDGTFTDKQVPGTYSCYADPAMETLLLQGLDGMRKITGLNLAPTYSYWRLYKKGDVLKRHKDRPSCEVSTTLCLGYNNDNLKGKKKHWQLYNWPMWVDKTG
;
A
#
# COMPACT_ATOMS: atom_id res chain seq x y z
N MET A 1 13.96 -14.82 -8.54
CA MET A 1 14.06 -15.82 -7.44
C MET A 1 12.86 -16.74 -7.62
N GLU A 2 13.07 -18.04 -7.68
CA GLU A 2 11.99 -19.03 -7.80
C GLU A 2 11.14 -19.07 -6.51
N ILE A 3 9.88 -19.46 -6.62
CA ILE A 3 8.94 -19.43 -5.47
C ILE A 3 9.44 -20.30 -4.30
N LYS A 4 10.12 -21.42 -4.57
CA LYS A 4 10.69 -22.30 -3.51
C LYS A 4 11.78 -21.60 -2.68
N ASP A 5 12.53 -20.67 -3.28
CA ASP A 5 13.58 -19.93 -2.59
C ASP A 5 13.04 -18.76 -1.76
N THR A 6 11.83 -18.24 -2.09
CA THR A 6 11.26 -17.10 -1.36
C THR A 6 10.87 -17.45 0.05
N ALA A 7 10.23 -18.59 0.30
CA ALA A 7 9.83 -19.01 1.64
C ALA A 7 11.04 -19.25 2.56
N LYS A 8 12.10 -19.89 2.04
CA LYS A 8 13.37 -20.06 2.76
C LYS A 8 14.03 -18.72 3.08
N PHE A 9 14.04 -17.80 2.10
CA PHE A 9 14.57 -16.46 2.29
C PHE A 9 13.77 -15.67 3.34
N TYR A 10 12.43 -15.70 3.24
CA TYR A 10 11.54 -15.04 4.20
C TYR A 10 11.73 -15.58 5.61
N LYS A 11 11.78 -16.91 5.79
CA LYS A 11 12.02 -17.55 7.10
C LYS A 11 13.32 -17.05 7.75
N LYS A 12 14.40 -16.89 6.95
CA LYS A 12 15.70 -16.43 7.42
C LYS A 12 15.75 -14.93 7.69
N ASN A 13 15.17 -14.13 6.79
CA ASN A 13 15.38 -12.67 6.77
C ASN A 13 14.22 -11.87 7.33
N ARG A 14 13.03 -12.49 7.49
CA ARG A 14 11.78 -11.86 7.93
C ARG A 14 11.20 -10.82 6.97
N TYR A 15 11.75 -10.68 5.80
CA TYR A 15 11.21 -9.89 4.69
C TYR A 15 11.56 -10.53 3.35
N VAL A 16 10.82 -10.16 2.32
CA VAL A 16 11.15 -10.50 0.94
C VAL A 16 10.61 -9.45 -0.01
N LEU A 17 11.37 -9.09 -1.05
CA LEU A 17 10.94 -8.20 -2.12
C LEU A 17 10.45 -9.01 -3.32
N ILE A 18 9.18 -8.88 -3.65
CA ILE A 18 8.56 -9.52 -4.81
C ILE A 18 8.29 -8.49 -5.89
N LYS A 19 8.87 -8.70 -7.05
CA LYS A 19 8.61 -7.87 -8.23
C LYS A 19 7.43 -8.41 -9.00
N LYS A 20 6.58 -7.52 -9.54
CA LYS A 20 5.44 -7.86 -10.40
C LYS A 20 4.46 -8.82 -9.72
N PHE A 21 4.13 -8.57 -8.45
CA PHE A 21 3.17 -9.38 -7.70
C PHE A 21 1.77 -9.33 -8.31
N ILE A 22 1.39 -8.20 -8.88
CA ILE A 22 0.18 -8.03 -9.69
C ILE A 22 0.56 -7.57 -11.10
N SER A 23 -0.38 -7.64 -12.05
CA SER A 23 -0.17 -7.13 -13.40
C SER A 23 -0.05 -5.60 -13.41
N LYS A 24 0.57 -5.06 -14.46
CA LYS A 24 0.70 -3.61 -14.64
C LYS A 24 -0.68 -2.94 -14.84
N GLU A 25 -1.56 -3.62 -15.54
CA GLU A 25 -2.94 -3.17 -15.81
C GLU A 25 -3.73 -3.09 -14.52
N GLN A 26 -3.64 -4.13 -13.67
CA GLN A 26 -4.29 -4.15 -12.36
C GLN A 26 -3.72 -3.05 -11.44
N ALA A 27 -2.41 -2.87 -11.40
CA ALA A 27 -1.79 -1.80 -10.63
C ALA A 27 -2.25 -0.40 -11.12
N SER A 28 -2.28 -0.18 -12.44
CA SER A 28 -2.75 1.07 -13.03
C SER A 28 -4.22 1.35 -12.73
N TYR A 29 -5.07 0.33 -12.83
CA TYR A 29 -6.50 0.44 -12.49
C TYR A 29 -6.69 0.86 -11.03
N LEU A 30 -6.04 0.15 -10.10
CA LEU A 30 -6.15 0.45 -8.67
C LEU A 30 -5.51 1.80 -8.29
N TYR A 31 -4.44 2.20 -8.97
CA TYR A 31 -3.87 3.54 -8.80
C TYR A 31 -4.88 4.63 -9.20
N ASN A 32 -5.48 4.54 -10.38
CA ASN A 32 -6.48 5.50 -10.84
C ASN A 32 -7.73 5.49 -9.95
N TYR A 33 -8.19 4.30 -9.55
CA TYR A 33 -9.26 4.16 -8.57
C TYR A 33 -8.94 4.92 -7.28
N GLY A 34 -7.74 4.76 -6.74
CA GLY A 34 -7.31 5.47 -5.54
C GLY A 34 -7.30 6.99 -5.71
N ILE A 35 -6.81 7.49 -6.85
CA ILE A 35 -6.86 8.93 -7.17
C ILE A 35 -8.32 9.44 -7.20
N MET A 36 -9.23 8.70 -7.84
CA MET A 36 -10.64 9.09 -7.90
C MET A 36 -11.31 9.09 -6.53
N ARG A 37 -11.01 8.09 -5.69
CA ARG A 37 -11.48 8.02 -4.30
C ARG A 37 -11.01 9.23 -3.49
N ALA A 38 -9.72 9.56 -3.55
CA ALA A 38 -9.15 10.70 -2.83
C ALA A 38 -9.75 12.04 -3.29
N ASN A 39 -9.93 12.22 -4.59
CA ASN A 39 -10.55 13.43 -5.15
C ASN A 39 -12.00 13.58 -4.69
N ARG A 40 -12.78 12.49 -4.71
CA ARG A 40 -14.15 12.49 -4.20
C ARG A 40 -14.18 12.86 -2.73
N ALA A 41 -13.39 12.21 -1.89
CA ALA A 41 -13.31 12.49 -0.46
C ALA A 41 -12.92 13.96 -0.19
N ALA A 42 -11.92 14.48 -0.88
CA ALA A 42 -11.50 15.87 -0.76
C ALA A 42 -12.62 16.86 -1.14
N THR A 43 -13.40 16.55 -2.16
CA THR A 43 -14.53 17.38 -2.59
C THR A 43 -15.63 17.39 -1.55
N LEU A 44 -16.02 16.22 -1.05
CA LEU A 44 -17.08 16.08 -0.05
C LEU A 44 -16.68 16.75 1.28
N ALA A 45 -15.45 16.52 1.74
CA ALA A 45 -14.93 17.13 2.96
C ALA A 45 -14.87 18.66 2.86
N ARG A 46 -14.39 19.20 1.71
CA ARG A 46 -14.33 20.65 1.47
C ARG A 46 -15.73 21.29 1.42
N ALA A 47 -16.68 20.61 0.82
CA ALA A 47 -18.08 21.04 0.75
C ALA A 47 -18.82 20.87 2.09
N LYS A 48 -18.19 20.27 3.10
CA LYS A 48 -18.84 19.88 4.36
C LYS A 48 -20.12 19.09 4.11
N TRP A 49 -20.08 18.19 3.14
CA TRP A 49 -21.24 17.40 2.72
C TRP A 49 -21.73 16.51 3.87
N PRO A 50 -23.02 16.54 4.25
CA PRO A 50 -23.52 15.78 5.39
C PRO A 50 -23.38 14.26 5.26
N GLY A 51 -23.30 13.76 4.03
CA GLY A 51 -23.08 12.33 3.72
C GLY A 51 -21.61 11.91 3.64
N TYR A 52 -20.65 12.81 3.91
CA TYR A 52 -19.24 12.43 3.98
C TYR A 52 -18.96 11.63 5.25
N ARG A 53 -18.40 10.46 5.07
CA ARG A 53 -18.08 9.54 6.16
C ARG A 53 -16.64 9.07 6.05
N GLU A 54 -15.80 9.45 7.00
CA GLU A 54 -14.37 9.09 7.01
C GLU A 54 -14.13 7.58 7.05
N ASP A 55 -15.00 6.82 7.68
CA ASP A 55 -14.94 5.36 7.75
C ASP A 55 -15.28 4.66 6.42
N ILE A 56 -15.98 5.35 5.51
CA ILE A 56 -16.35 4.85 4.18
C ILE A 56 -15.56 5.54 3.07
N ASP A 57 -15.51 6.86 3.13
CA ASP A 57 -14.95 7.68 2.06
C ASP A 57 -13.42 7.84 2.18
N GLY A 58 -12.85 7.45 3.32
CA GLY A 58 -11.45 7.68 3.67
C GLY A 58 -11.25 9.02 4.34
N THR A 59 -10.07 9.23 4.91
CA THR A 59 -9.78 10.37 5.77
C THR A 59 -8.48 11.08 5.41
N PHE A 60 -8.35 12.33 5.84
CA PHE A 60 -7.12 13.14 5.82
C PHE A 60 -6.58 13.39 7.23
N THR A 61 -7.19 12.78 8.25
CA THR A 61 -6.90 13.02 9.67
C THR A 61 -6.06 11.93 10.33
N ASP A 62 -5.53 10.97 9.54
CA ASP A 62 -4.64 9.92 10.05
C ASP A 62 -3.43 10.51 10.76
N LYS A 63 -3.27 10.17 12.04
CA LYS A 63 -2.21 10.69 12.91
C LYS A 63 -0.80 10.24 12.49
N GLN A 64 -0.67 9.12 11.79
CA GLN A 64 0.63 8.63 11.32
C GLN A 64 1.20 9.51 10.19
N VAL A 65 0.33 9.99 9.29
CA VAL A 65 0.72 10.88 8.18
C VAL A 65 -0.36 11.94 7.97
N PRO A 66 -0.40 12.98 8.81
CA PRO A 66 -1.45 13.99 8.78
C PRO A 66 -1.57 14.70 7.44
N GLY A 67 -2.79 14.95 6.99
CA GLY A 67 -3.08 15.63 5.73
C GLY A 67 -2.88 14.77 4.48
N THR A 68 -2.58 13.49 4.66
CA THR A 68 -2.46 12.49 3.58
C THR A 68 -3.73 11.66 3.53
N TYR A 69 -4.29 11.51 2.33
CA TYR A 69 -5.47 10.66 2.17
C TYR A 69 -5.15 9.21 2.49
N SER A 70 -5.98 8.60 3.30
CA SER A 70 -5.91 7.20 3.65
C SER A 70 -7.31 6.57 3.74
N CYS A 71 -7.39 5.27 3.49
CA CYS A 71 -8.63 4.53 3.59
C CYS A 71 -8.38 3.13 4.15
N TYR A 72 -9.17 2.76 5.12
CA TYR A 72 -9.19 1.45 5.77
C TYR A 72 -10.26 0.57 5.13
N ALA A 73 -9.95 -0.70 4.89
CA ALA A 73 -10.88 -1.73 4.43
C ALA A 73 -11.70 -1.32 3.18
N ASP A 74 -11.05 -0.66 2.22
CA ASP A 74 -11.68 -0.32 0.95
C ASP A 74 -12.00 -1.60 0.16
N PRO A 75 -13.24 -1.80 -0.34
CA PRO A 75 -13.66 -3.05 -0.99
C PRO A 75 -12.77 -3.50 -2.15
N ALA A 76 -12.23 -2.57 -2.95
CA ALA A 76 -11.33 -2.93 -4.05
C ALA A 76 -9.98 -3.44 -3.52
N MET A 77 -9.47 -2.84 -2.45
CA MET A 77 -8.21 -3.25 -1.81
C MET A 77 -8.39 -4.52 -0.98
N GLU A 78 -9.54 -4.72 -0.34
CA GLU A 78 -9.90 -6.00 0.32
C GLU A 78 -9.97 -7.14 -0.71
N THR A 79 -10.55 -6.88 -1.88
CA THR A 79 -10.57 -7.86 -2.99
C THR A 79 -9.15 -8.22 -3.43
N LEU A 80 -8.26 -7.22 -3.53
CA LEU A 80 -6.85 -7.45 -3.85
C LEU A 80 -6.14 -8.27 -2.77
N LEU A 81 -6.41 -7.99 -1.49
CA LEU A 81 -5.90 -8.75 -0.36
C LEU A 81 -6.27 -10.24 -0.46
N LEU A 82 -7.55 -10.52 -0.74
CA LEU A 82 -8.04 -11.89 -0.92
C LEU A 82 -7.41 -12.58 -2.13
N GLN A 83 -7.31 -11.90 -3.27
CA GLN A 83 -6.66 -12.42 -4.48
C GLN A 83 -5.18 -12.73 -4.25
N GLY A 84 -4.50 -11.94 -3.44
CA GLY A 84 -3.08 -12.10 -3.12
C GLY A 84 -2.77 -13.20 -2.12
N LEU A 85 -3.76 -13.71 -1.38
CA LEU A 85 -3.57 -14.58 -0.22
C LEU A 85 -2.77 -15.85 -0.54
N ASP A 86 -3.13 -16.57 -1.60
CA ASP A 86 -2.43 -17.80 -1.97
C ASP A 86 -1.00 -17.55 -2.45
N GLY A 87 -0.78 -16.42 -3.13
CA GLY A 87 0.56 -15.95 -3.47
C GLY A 87 1.39 -15.70 -2.21
N MET A 88 0.82 -15.02 -1.22
CA MET A 88 1.48 -14.74 0.04
C MET A 88 1.79 -15.99 0.86
N ARG A 89 0.88 -16.97 0.91
CA ARG A 89 1.11 -18.28 1.53
C ARG A 89 2.30 -19.00 0.90
N LYS A 90 2.38 -19.01 -0.45
CA LYS A 90 3.51 -19.61 -1.18
C LYS A 90 4.82 -18.88 -0.91
N ILE A 91 4.81 -17.54 -0.89
CA ILE A 91 5.99 -16.70 -0.70
C ILE A 91 6.56 -16.85 0.71
N THR A 92 5.70 -16.90 1.73
CA THR A 92 6.12 -16.96 3.13
C THR A 92 6.30 -18.39 3.65
N GLY A 93 5.60 -19.36 3.05
CA GLY A 93 5.50 -20.73 3.56
C GLY A 93 4.63 -20.83 4.81
N LEU A 94 3.78 -19.84 5.09
CA LEU A 94 2.93 -19.77 6.27
C LEU A 94 1.46 -19.98 5.90
N ASN A 95 0.68 -20.52 6.82
CA ASN A 95 -0.77 -20.61 6.69
C ASN A 95 -1.41 -19.30 7.15
N LEU A 96 -1.51 -18.34 6.23
CA LEU A 96 -2.00 -16.99 6.50
C LEU A 96 -3.52 -16.91 6.38
N ALA A 97 -4.12 -16.05 7.21
CA ALA A 97 -5.49 -15.55 7.06
C ALA A 97 -5.45 -14.05 6.76
N PRO A 98 -6.34 -13.52 5.90
CA PRO A 98 -6.40 -12.08 5.64
C PRO A 98 -6.98 -11.37 6.86
N THR A 99 -6.48 -10.18 7.15
CA THR A 99 -7.01 -9.31 8.21
C THR A 99 -7.73 -8.11 7.62
N TYR A 100 -6.99 -7.17 7.04
CA TYR A 100 -7.56 -5.99 6.39
C TYR A 100 -6.56 -5.37 5.43
N SER A 101 -7.03 -4.50 4.56
CA SER A 101 -6.21 -3.62 3.76
C SER A 101 -6.21 -2.20 4.31
N TYR A 102 -5.12 -1.50 4.09
CA TYR A 102 -4.99 -0.08 4.40
C TYR A 102 -4.15 0.57 3.30
N TRP A 103 -4.63 1.66 2.70
CA TRP A 103 -3.89 2.32 1.65
C TRP A 103 -3.82 3.83 1.84
N ARG A 104 -2.78 4.42 1.29
CA ARG A 104 -2.51 5.87 1.35
C ARG A 104 -2.11 6.42 0.00
N LEU A 105 -2.45 7.68 -0.22
CA LEU A 105 -2.00 8.46 -1.36
C LEU A 105 -0.96 9.48 -0.89
N TYR A 106 0.27 9.02 -0.74
CA TYR A 106 1.37 9.87 -0.28
C TYR A 106 1.68 11.01 -1.25
N LYS A 107 2.06 12.15 -0.72
CA LYS A 107 2.55 13.31 -1.46
C LYS A 107 3.99 13.64 -1.06
N LYS A 108 4.66 14.49 -1.85
CA LYS A 108 6.03 14.93 -1.55
C LYS A 108 6.11 15.53 -0.14
N GLY A 109 7.05 15.04 0.65
CA GLY A 109 7.29 15.48 2.02
C GLY A 109 6.56 14.65 3.08
N ASP A 110 5.66 13.76 2.72
CA ASP A 110 5.05 12.84 3.68
C ASP A 110 6.07 11.86 4.23
N VAL A 111 6.01 11.64 5.53
CA VAL A 111 6.90 10.70 6.24
C VAL A 111 6.06 9.78 7.11
N LEU A 112 6.09 8.49 6.82
CA LEU A 112 5.60 7.47 7.74
C LEU A 112 6.73 7.15 8.73
N LYS A 113 6.56 7.59 9.97
CA LYS A 113 7.54 7.33 11.04
C LYS A 113 7.66 5.84 11.34
N ARG A 114 8.77 5.43 11.96
CA ARG A 114 8.94 4.07 12.48
C ARG A 114 7.77 3.72 13.39
N HIS A 115 7.15 2.59 13.14
CA HIS A 115 6.03 2.06 13.90
C HIS A 115 6.03 0.53 13.83
N LYS A 116 5.23 -0.09 14.64
CA LYS A 116 4.85 -1.49 14.53
C LYS A 116 3.38 -1.55 14.12
N ASP A 117 3.07 -2.50 13.26
CA ASP A 117 1.67 -2.83 12.99
C ASP A 117 1.03 -3.46 14.22
N ARG A 118 -0.28 -3.49 14.25
CA ARG A 118 -1.00 -4.11 15.36
C ARG A 118 -0.72 -5.63 15.42
N PRO A 119 -0.80 -6.27 16.60
CA PRO A 119 -0.43 -7.69 16.79
C PRO A 119 -1.14 -8.66 15.84
N SER A 120 -2.36 -8.34 15.38
CA SER A 120 -3.10 -9.16 14.40
C SER A 120 -2.50 -9.14 13.00
N CYS A 121 -1.52 -8.26 12.72
CA CYS A 121 -0.82 -8.15 11.44
C CYS A 121 0.56 -8.78 11.54
N GLU A 122 0.62 -10.11 11.80
CA GLU A 122 1.89 -10.83 11.93
C GLU A 122 2.73 -10.80 10.66
N VAL A 123 2.07 -10.71 9.49
CA VAL A 123 2.71 -10.54 8.18
C VAL A 123 2.05 -9.37 7.48
N SER A 124 2.81 -8.30 7.29
CA SER A 124 2.36 -7.12 6.54
C SER A 124 2.98 -7.09 5.15
N THR A 125 2.25 -6.55 4.19
CA THR A 125 2.74 -6.30 2.84
C THR A 125 2.52 -4.87 2.44
N THR A 126 3.51 -4.28 1.77
CA THR A 126 3.35 -2.99 1.10
C THR A 126 3.43 -3.20 -0.40
N LEU A 127 2.42 -2.73 -1.11
CA LEU A 127 2.32 -2.80 -2.56
C LEU A 127 2.28 -1.39 -3.15
N CYS A 128 3.28 -1.04 -3.96
CA CYS A 128 3.26 0.20 -4.73
C CYS A 128 2.38 0.01 -5.97
N LEU A 129 1.25 0.71 -6.03
CA LEU A 129 0.31 0.66 -7.15
C LEU A 129 0.73 1.61 -8.29
N GLY A 130 1.37 2.72 -7.96
CA GLY A 130 1.79 3.71 -8.95
C GLY A 130 2.31 5.00 -8.31
N TYR A 131 2.76 5.91 -9.16
CA TYR A 131 3.22 7.24 -8.77
C TYR A 131 3.06 8.20 -9.96
N ASN A 132 2.92 9.50 -9.68
CA ASN A 132 2.84 10.51 -10.71
C ASN A 132 4.24 10.87 -11.23
N ASN A 133 4.40 10.84 -12.56
CA ASN A 133 5.64 11.08 -13.27
C ASN A 133 5.68 12.42 -14.05
N ASP A 134 4.64 13.24 -13.97
CA ASP A 134 4.45 14.38 -14.89
C ASP A 134 5.65 15.35 -14.92
N ASN A 135 6.36 15.46 -13.81
CA ASN A 135 7.55 16.31 -13.69
C ASN A 135 8.86 15.64 -14.15
N LEU A 136 8.81 14.42 -14.68
CA LEU A 136 10.00 13.61 -14.97
C LEU A 136 10.16 13.25 -16.44
N LYS A 137 9.30 13.78 -17.31
CA LYS A 137 9.40 13.58 -18.76
C LYS A 137 10.79 14.03 -19.26
N GLY A 138 11.55 13.08 -19.84
CA GLY A 138 12.88 13.34 -20.41
C GLY A 138 14.07 13.21 -19.45
N LYS A 139 13.86 12.88 -18.19
CA LYS A 139 14.93 12.65 -17.20
C LYS A 139 15.09 11.16 -16.90
N LYS A 140 16.28 10.78 -16.36
CA LYS A 140 16.74 9.39 -16.03
C LYS A 140 15.61 8.43 -15.63
N LYS A 141 15.79 7.13 -15.85
CA LYS A 141 14.85 6.07 -15.47
C LYS A 141 14.24 6.36 -14.11
N HIS A 142 12.95 6.54 -14.08
CA HIS A 142 12.21 7.16 -12.97
C HIS A 142 12.39 6.50 -11.58
N TRP A 143 12.70 5.19 -11.50
CA TRP A 143 13.03 4.53 -10.23
C TRP A 143 14.30 5.08 -9.56
N GLN A 144 15.19 5.74 -10.29
CA GLN A 144 16.39 6.39 -9.76
C GLN A 144 16.10 7.78 -9.17
N LEU A 145 14.92 8.33 -9.42
CA LEU A 145 14.50 9.66 -8.97
C LEU A 145 13.61 9.60 -7.74
N TYR A 146 13.03 8.44 -7.47
CA TYR A 146 12.23 8.20 -6.27
C TYR A 146 13.08 7.49 -5.24
N ASN A 147 13.84 8.25 -4.48
CA ASN A 147 14.51 7.75 -3.29
C ASN A 147 13.48 7.72 -2.15
N TRP A 148 12.61 6.72 -2.17
CA TRP A 148 11.65 6.45 -1.10
C TRP A 148 11.94 5.07 -0.52
N PRO A 149 13.00 4.97 0.29
CA PRO A 149 13.38 3.70 0.88
C PRO A 149 12.34 3.28 1.92
N MET A 150 11.97 2.02 1.89
CA MET A 150 11.30 1.36 2.99
C MET A 150 12.37 0.73 3.89
N TRP A 151 12.41 1.17 5.13
CA TRP A 151 13.29 0.60 6.14
C TRP A 151 12.50 -0.45 6.93
N VAL A 152 13.07 -1.65 7.06
CA VAL A 152 12.50 -2.73 7.86
C VAL A 152 13.50 -3.13 8.94
N ASP A 153 13.01 -3.34 10.16
CA ASP A 153 13.80 -3.77 11.30
C ASP A 153 13.50 -5.25 11.59
N LYS A 154 14.54 -6.07 11.69
CA LYS A 154 14.40 -7.50 11.97
C LYS A 154 14.07 -7.82 13.43
N THR A 155 14.28 -6.87 14.30
CA THR A 155 14.05 -7.05 15.73
C THR A 155 12.64 -6.67 16.18
N GLY A 156 11.86 -6.15 15.25
CA GLY A 156 10.45 -5.80 15.41
C GLY A 156 10.21 -4.47 16.09
#